data_d32599e860742fd566fecd9e82b111a7
#
_entry.id   d32599e860742fd566fecd9e82b111a7
#
_cell.length_a   1.000
_cell.length_b   1.000
_cell.length_c   1.000
_cell.angle_alpha   90.00
_cell.angle_beta   90.00
_cell.angle_gamma   90.00
#
_symmetry.space_group_name_H-M   'P 1'
#
loop_
_entity.id
_entity.type
_entity.pdbx_description
1 polymer ?
#
loop_
_entity_poly.entity_id
_entity_poly.type
_entity_poly.pdbx_seq_one_letter_code
_entity_poly.pdbx_strand_id
1 'polypeptide(L)'
;VKDEVSTRFEIPFIMKKFDSEGPILLFEKVKRHKTRVVANVCGTRKRICAALNTDQNELYKRLIEAWRSPQKPKIVEDGSVKETVEKPDLSKIPVLTHFEKDAGSYITSAVIYAKSIDGSVENVSVHRLQVLDKKHLAIRLVPRHLFKLWQMAKDAGKDLDVSMSIGVHPAVMLAASSPVPFKVNEFDVANVLMDNSLRLVKCERVDAYAPAEAELVLEGRISTTKEVVEGPFVDI
;
A
#
# COMPACT_ATOMS: atom_id res chain seq x y z
N VAL A 1 -7.42 6.59 20.91
CA VAL A 1 -6.56 6.07 21.99
C VAL A 1 -5.58 7.18 22.35
N LYS A 2 -5.74 7.75 23.57
CA LYS A 2 -4.94 8.90 24.04
C LYS A 2 -3.70 8.50 24.82
N ASP A 3 -3.71 7.30 25.39
CA ASP A 3 -2.57 6.75 26.11
C ASP A 3 -1.44 6.40 25.15
N GLU A 4 -0.19 6.48 25.65
CA GLU A 4 0.96 6.07 24.86
C GLU A 4 0.95 4.56 24.66
N VAL A 5 1.09 4.11 23.40
CA VAL A 5 1.05 2.70 23.02
C VAL A 5 2.28 2.31 22.20
N SER A 6 2.70 1.05 22.34
CA SER A 6 3.82 0.49 21.60
C SER A 6 3.38 -0.05 20.23
N THR A 7 4.26 0.08 19.23
CA THR A 7 4.11 -0.59 17.93
C THR A 7 4.29 -2.11 18.06
N ARG A 8 4.92 -2.58 19.14
CA ARG A 8 5.15 -4.00 19.38
C ARG A 8 4.00 -4.57 20.19
N PHE A 9 3.11 -5.30 19.55
CA PHE A 9 1.97 -6.05 20.08
C PHE A 9 0.80 -5.21 20.61
N GLU A 10 1.02 -4.03 21.23
CA GLU A 10 -0.07 -3.29 21.89
C GLU A 10 -1.08 -2.71 20.88
N ILE A 11 -0.60 -2.02 19.84
CA ILE A 11 -1.49 -1.52 18.77
C ILE A 11 -2.22 -2.69 18.11
N PRO A 12 -1.58 -3.78 17.63
CA PRO A 12 -2.27 -4.94 17.08
C PRO A 12 -3.26 -5.59 18.06
N PHE A 13 -2.92 -5.69 19.33
CA PHE A 13 -3.80 -6.24 20.36
C PHE A 13 -5.08 -5.39 20.54
N ILE A 14 -4.94 -4.06 20.57
CA ILE A 14 -6.08 -3.15 20.65
C ILE A 14 -6.93 -3.26 19.37
N MET A 15 -6.29 -3.29 18.18
CA MET A 15 -7.00 -3.49 16.92
C MET A 15 -7.85 -4.77 16.94
N LYS A 16 -7.28 -5.88 17.41
CA LYS A 16 -7.99 -7.18 17.50
C LYS A 16 -9.21 -7.12 18.43
N LYS A 17 -9.17 -6.35 19.51
CA LYS A 17 -10.35 -6.16 20.39
C LYS A 17 -11.53 -5.50 19.69
N PHE A 18 -11.28 -4.75 18.62
CA PHE A 18 -12.28 -4.02 17.84
C PHE A 18 -12.42 -4.57 16.42
N ASP A 19 -12.05 -5.83 16.19
CA ASP A 19 -12.01 -6.47 14.89
C ASP A 19 -13.41 -6.62 14.27
N SER A 20 -14.40 -6.97 15.08
CA SER A 20 -15.80 -7.13 14.63
C SER A 20 -16.54 -5.80 14.71
N GLU A 21 -16.76 -5.15 13.55
CA GLU A 21 -17.54 -3.90 13.43
C GLU A 21 -17.06 -2.72 14.29
N GLY A 22 -15.85 -2.82 14.83
CA GLY A 22 -15.27 -1.80 15.70
C GLY A 22 -15.03 -0.45 15.01
N PRO A 23 -14.79 0.63 15.75
CA PRO A 23 -14.57 1.97 15.21
C PRO A 23 -13.23 2.08 14.45
N ILE A 24 -13.06 3.16 13.70
CA ILE A 24 -11.72 3.61 13.28
C ILE A 24 -10.95 3.98 14.54
N LEU A 25 -9.73 3.50 14.65
CA LEU A 25 -8.87 3.71 15.81
C LEU A 25 -7.78 4.74 15.45
N LEU A 26 -7.71 5.83 16.18
CA LEU A 26 -6.61 6.78 16.12
C LEU A 26 -5.75 6.64 17.38
N PHE A 27 -4.50 6.24 17.19
CA PHE A 27 -3.48 6.19 18.24
C PHE A 27 -2.69 7.51 18.21
N GLU A 28 -2.95 8.39 19.17
CA GLU A 28 -2.41 9.76 19.19
C GLU A 28 -0.95 9.80 19.65
N LYS A 29 -0.56 8.87 20.52
CA LYS A 29 0.79 8.79 21.07
C LYS A 29 1.35 7.38 20.83
N VAL A 30 2.35 7.32 19.98
CA VAL A 30 3.05 6.05 19.66
C VAL A 30 4.45 6.12 20.24
N LYS A 31 4.79 5.15 21.10
CA LYS A 31 6.06 5.12 21.80
C LYS A 31 7.26 5.23 20.84
N ARG A 32 8.14 6.20 21.09
CA ARG A 32 9.33 6.52 20.28
C ARG A 32 9.04 7.07 18.88
N HIS A 33 7.80 7.38 18.54
CA HIS A 33 7.44 7.97 17.26
C HIS A 33 6.65 9.26 17.46
N LYS A 34 6.86 10.23 16.56
CA LYS A 34 6.06 11.47 16.53
C LYS A 34 4.80 11.30 15.67
N THR A 35 4.80 10.30 14.81
CA THR A 35 3.71 10.01 13.87
C THR A 35 2.60 9.24 14.57
N ARG A 36 1.37 9.64 14.35
CA ARG A 36 0.17 8.93 14.80
C ARG A 36 -0.09 7.72 13.92
N VAL A 37 -0.84 6.76 14.43
CA VAL A 37 -1.28 5.59 13.66
C VAL A 37 -2.80 5.57 13.59
N VAL A 38 -3.33 5.36 12.39
CA VAL A 38 -4.76 5.11 12.16
C VAL A 38 -4.94 3.67 11.73
N ALA A 39 -5.91 2.98 12.31
CA ALA A 39 -6.20 1.59 11.99
C ALA A 39 -7.70 1.38 11.78
N ASN A 40 -8.03 0.23 11.18
CA ASN A 40 -9.41 -0.22 10.97
C ASN A 40 -10.23 0.67 10.01
N VAL A 41 -9.56 1.42 9.12
CA VAL A 41 -10.23 2.32 8.16
C VAL A 41 -11.15 1.52 7.23
N CYS A 42 -10.66 0.44 6.65
CA CYS A 42 -11.41 -0.46 5.75
C CYS A 42 -12.06 -1.64 6.48
N GLY A 43 -12.18 -1.59 7.81
CA GLY A 43 -12.61 -2.72 8.64
C GLY A 43 -14.08 -3.13 8.51
N THR A 44 -14.91 -2.38 7.78
CA THR A 44 -16.31 -2.77 7.53
C THR A 44 -16.73 -2.44 6.11
N ARG A 45 -17.62 -3.28 5.55
CA ARG A 45 -18.23 -3.03 4.24
C ARG A 45 -18.91 -1.65 4.18
N LYS A 46 -19.57 -1.24 5.28
CA LYS A 46 -20.24 0.07 5.38
C LYS A 46 -19.25 1.24 5.17
N ARG A 47 -18.03 1.15 5.74
CA ARG A 47 -17.00 2.19 5.56
C ARG A 47 -16.45 2.22 4.14
N ILE A 48 -16.24 1.04 3.54
CA ILE A 48 -15.83 0.95 2.13
C ILE A 48 -16.90 1.60 1.26
N CYS A 49 -18.19 1.27 1.46
CA CYS A 49 -19.29 1.89 0.72
C CYS A 49 -19.34 3.40 0.91
N ALA A 50 -19.16 3.89 2.14
CA ALA A 50 -19.11 5.32 2.43
C ALA A 50 -17.95 6.02 1.69
N ALA A 51 -16.76 5.41 1.68
CA ALA A 51 -15.60 5.93 0.95
C ALA A 51 -15.80 5.95 -0.57
N LEU A 52 -16.60 5.04 -1.11
CA LEU A 52 -16.93 4.95 -2.53
C LEU A 52 -18.22 5.70 -2.90
N ASN A 53 -18.82 6.41 -1.97
CA ASN A 53 -20.11 7.08 -2.16
C ASN A 53 -21.17 6.17 -2.79
N THR A 54 -21.34 4.95 -2.24
CA THR A 54 -22.25 3.92 -2.72
C THR A 54 -22.96 3.21 -1.55
N ASP A 55 -24.04 2.52 -1.84
CA ASP A 55 -24.66 1.63 -0.85
C ASP A 55 -24.13 0.19 -0.95
N GLN A 56 -24.49 -0.65 0.04
CA GLN A 56 -24.00 -2.02 0.11
C GLN A 56 -24.52 -2.93 -1.00
N ASN A 57 -25.67 -2.64 -1.59
CA ASN A 57 -26.29 -3.45 -2.64
C ASN A 57 -25.64 -3.14 -4.00
N GLU A 58 -25.27 -1.88 -4.21
CA GLU A 58 -24.65 -1.41 -5.47
C GLU A 58 -23.13 -1.62 -5.50
N LEU A 59 -22.47 -1.95 -4.38
CA LEU A 59 -21.01 -2.06 -4.28
C LEU A 59 -20.42 -2.99 -5.36
N TYR A 60 -20.99 -4.19 -5.52
CA TYR A 60 -20.46 -5.14 -6.51
C TYR A 60 -20.66 -4.67 -7.95
N LYS A 61 -21.80 -4.07 -8.25
CA LYS A 61 -22.08 -3.49 -9.57
C LYS A 61 -21.05 -2.41 -9.89
N ARG A 62 -20.81 -1.48 -8.96
CA ARG A 62 -19.81 -0.41 -9.10
C ARG A 62 -18.39 -0.94 -9.33
N LEU A 63 -18.00 -2.00 -8.60
CA LEU A 63 -16.70 -2.67 -8.81
C LEU A 63 -16.61 -3.29 -10.22
N ILE A 64 -17.64 -4.01 -10.66
CA ILE A 64 -17.64 -4.64 -11.99
C ILE A 64 -17.60 -3.59 -13.09
N GLU A 65 -18.34 -2.48 -12.95
CA GLU A 65 -18.33 -1.37 -13.90
C GLU A 65 -16.94 -0.73 -14.00
N ALA A 66 -16.28 -0.48 -12.85
CA ALA A 66 -14.91 0.05 -12.82
C ALA A 66 -13.89 -0.88 -13.50
N TRP A 67 -14.03 -2.20 -13.34
CA TRP A 67 -13.16 -3.18 -14.02
C TRP A 67 -13.40 -3.25 -15.53
N ARG A 68 -14.65 -3.08 -15.99
CA ARG A 68 -15.02 -3.14 -17.41
C ARG A 68 -14.60 -1.90 -18.18
N SER A 69 -14.54 -0.76 -17.50
CA SER A 69 -14.29 0.55 -18.14
C SER A 69 -13.30 1.38 -17.30
N PRO A 70 -12.08 0.87 -17.06
CA PRO A 70 -11.07 1.59 -16.30
C PRO A 70 -10.70 2.92 -17.01
N GLN A 71 -10.44 3.96 -16.23
CA GLN A 71 -10.12 5.32 -16.73
C GLN A 71 -8.83 5.81 -16.10
N LYS A 72 -7.90 6.29 -16.92
CA LYS A 72 -6.60 6.79 -16.44
C LYS A 72 -6.76 7.95 -15.47
N PRO A 73 -6.08 7.91 -14.31
CA PRO A 73 -6.04 9.03 -13.39
C PRO A 73 -5.25 10.21 -13.96
N LYS A 74 -5.51 11.39 -13.41
CA LYS A 74 -4.76 12.59 -13.78
C LYS A 74 -3.36 12.55 -13.16
N ILE A 75 -2.32 12.73 -13.99
CA ILE A 75 -0.97 12.97 -13.52
C ILE A 75 -0.83 14.46 -13.22
N VAL A 76 -0.35 14.80 -12.03
CA VAL A 76 -0.11 16.16 -11.56
C VAL A 76 1.37 16.34 -11.18
N GLU A 77 1.84 17.57 -11.18
CA GLU A 77 3.24 17.87 -10.85
C GLU A 77 3.50 17.77 -9.35
N ASP A 78 2.49 18.13 -8.54
CA ASP A 78 2.61 18.23 -7.09
C ASP A 78 1.39 17.64 -6.35
N GLY A 79 1.57 17.33 -5.07
CA GLY A 79 0.54 16.82 -4.18
C GLY A 79 1.02 16.82 -2.72
N SER A 80 0.11 16.63 -1.77
CA SER A 80 0.44 16.66 -0.34
C SER A 80 1.54 15.67 0.05
N VAL A 81 1.67 14.56 -0.66
CA VAL A 81 2.73 13.58 -0.42
C VAL A 81 4.14 14.12 -0.69
N LYS A 82 4.27 15.20 -1.46
CA LYS A 82 5.55 15.85 -1.78
C LYS A 82 5.91 17.03 -0.85
N GLU A 83 5.02 17.43 0.07
CA GLU A 83 5.30 18.53 1.01
C GLU A 83 6.57 18.31 1.85
N THR A 84 6.91 17.05 2.11
CA THR A 84 8.13 16.69 2.84
C THR A 84 8.84 15.53 2.16
N VAL A 85 10.09 15.76 1.75
CA VAL A 85 10.95 14.72 1.15
C VAL A 85 12.17 14.52 2.05
N GLU A 86 12.33 13.32 2.56
CA GLU A 86 13.42 12.96 3.48
C GLU A 86 14.30 11.83 2.91
N LYS A 87 15.49 11.70 3.48
CA LYS A 87 16.30 10.51 3.27
C LYS A 87 15.64 9.31 3.96
N PRO A 88 15.69 8.10 3.36
CA PRO A 88 15.03 6.93 3.90
C PRO A 88 15.59 6.57 5.29
N ASP A 89 14.70 6.49 6.27
CA ASP A 89 14.98 5.96 7.60
C ASP A 89 13.71 5.29 8.16
N LEU A 90 13.58 3.99 7.93
CA LEU A 90 12.42 3.20 8.33
C LEU A 90 12.22 3.17 9.86
N SER A 91 13.25 3.48 10.65
CA SER A 91 13.13 3.57 12.10
C SER A 91 12.29 4.76 12.59
N LYS A 92 12.01 5.73 11.72
CA LYS A 92 11.14 6.88 12.02
C LYS A 92 9.65 6.54 11.84
N ILE A 93 9.34 5.47 11.10
CA ILE A 93 7.96 5.04 10.79
C ILE A 93 7.48 4.09 11.88
N PRO A 94 6.27 4.25 12.42
CA PRO A 94 5.73 3.36 13.45
C PRO A 94 5.28 2.01 12.86
N VAL A 95 6.21 1.22 12.36
CA VAL A 95 5.92 -0.10 11.78
C VAL A 95 5.59 -1.10 12.88
N LEU A 96 4.49 -1.84 12.71
CA LEU A 96 3.97 -2.74 13.72
C LEU A 96 4.66 -4.11 13.72
N THR A 97 4.87 -4.68 14.91
CA THR A 97 5.08 -6.12 15.11
C THR A 97 3.77 -6.70 15.64
N HIS A 98 3.15 -7.60 14.87
CA HIS A 98 1.79 -8.05 15.13
C HIS A 98 1.75 -9.20 16.14
N PHE A 99 2.61 -10.21 15.98
CA PHE A 99 2.63 -11.42 16.79
C PHE A 99 4.04 -11.77 17.26
N GLU A 100 4.13 -12.56 18.36
CA GLU A 100 5.42 -12.97 18.94
C GLU A 100 6.27 -13.82 18.00
N LYS A 101 5.63 -14.58 17.11
CA LYS A 101 6.30 -15.46 16.15
C LYS A 101 6.63 -14.79 14.83
N ASP A 102 6.29 -13.53 14.65
CA ASP A 102 6.69 -12.77 13.46
C ASP A 102 8.21 -12.56 13.47
N ALA A 103 8.82 -12.64 12.30
CA ALA A 103 10.27 -12.43 12.14
C ALA A 103 10.71 -10.98 12.44
N GLY A 104 9.78 -10.06 12.63
CA GLY A 104 10.05 -8.65 12.93
C GLY A 104 8.84 -7.76 12.71
N SER A 105 9.09 -6.48 12.43
CA SER A 105 8.05 -5.51 12.12
C SER A 105 7.68 -5.57 10.66
N TYR A 106 6.38 -5.42 10.37
CA TYR A 106 5.83 -5.51 9.02
C TYR A 106 4.96 -4.31 8.67
N ILE A 107 5.17 -3.75 7.48
CA ILE A 107 4.22 -2.85 6.83
C ILE A 107 3.22 -3.75 6.08
N THR A 108 1.96 -3.75 6.52
CA THR A 108 0.90 -4.63 5.98
C THR A 108 -0.11 -3.89 5.11
N SER A 109 -0.03 -2.57 5.05
CA SER A 109 -0.96 -1.69 4.34
C SER A 109 -0.33 -0.97 3.13
N ALA A 110 0.83 -1.43 2.67
CA ALA A 110 1.49 -0.82 1.52
C ALA A 110 0.82 -1.23 0.21
N VAL A 111 0.49 -0.23 -0.59
CA VAL A 111 0.11 -0.37 -2.00
C VAL A 111 1.35 -0.12 -2.84
N ILE A 112 1.78 -1.14 -3.58
CA ILE A 112 2.99 -1.09 -4.41
C ILE A 112 2.60 -0.86 -5.86
N TYR A 113 3.14 0.19 -6.47
CA TYR A 113 3.12 0.41 -7.90
C TYR A 113 4.46 0.00 -8.50
N ALA A 114 4.41 -0.66 -9.63
CA ALA A 114 5.56 -0.96 -10.48
C ALA A 114 5.18 -0.85 -11.96
N LYS A 115 6.19 -0.60 -12.78
CA LYS A 115 6.07 -0.54 -14.24
C LYS A 115 7.12 -1.42 -14.89
N SER A 116 6.77 -2.12 -15.99
CA SER A 116 7.76 -2.85 -16.79
C SER A 116 8.85 -1.93 -17.33
N ILE A 117 10.03 -2.48 -17.59
CA ILE A 117 11.20 -1.70 -18.06
C ILE A 117 10.93 -0.96 -19.38
N ASP A 118 10.09 -1.56 -20.23
CA ASP A 118 9.66 -0.96 -21.51
C ASP A 118 8.44 -0.01 -21.36
N GLY A 119 7.89 0.12 -20.14
CA GLY A 119 6.73 0.95 -19.84
C GLY A 119 5.39 0.40 -20.35
N SER A 120 5.35 -0.79 -20.93
CA SER A 120 4.16 -1.34 -21.57
C SER A 120 3.14 -1.92 -20.59
N VAL A 121 3.55 -2.25 -19.37
CA VAL A 121 2.70 -2.85 -18.34
C VAL A 121 2.94 -2.16 -17.01
N GLU A 122 1.86 -1.82 -16.34
CA GLU A 122 1.83 -1.28 -14.98
C GLU A 122 1.05 -2.24 -14.07
N ASN A 123 1.40 -2.28 -12.80
CA ASN A 123 0.69 -3.05 -11.80
C ASN A 123 0.67 -2.32 -10.46
N VAL A 124 -0.47 -2.38 -9.79
CA VAL A 124 -0.64 -1.88 -8.42
C VAL A 124 -1.21 -3.01 -7.56
N SER A 125 -0.51 -3.36 -6.48
CA SER A 125 -0.92 -4.49 -5.65
C SER A 125 -0.53 -4.31 -4.19
N VAL A 126 -1.27 -4.96 -3.28
CA VAL A 126 -0.97 -4.94 -1.85
C VAL A 126 0.05 -6.02 -1.52
N HIS A 127 1.10 -5.64 -0.80
CA HIS A 127 2.13 -6.57 -0.32
C HIS A 127 2.50 -6.29 1.12
N ARG A 128 2.83 -7.34 1.86
CA ARG A 128 3.49 -7.20 3.16
C ARG A 128 4.98 -6.99 2.96
N LEU A 129 5.55 -6.11 3.77
CA LEU A 129 6.95 -5.74 3.71
C LEU A 129 7.58 -5.91 5.10
N GLN A 130 8.53 -6.81 5.25
CA GLN A 130 9.30 -6.99 6.48
C GLN A 130 10.40 -5.93 6.57
N VAL A 131 10.50 -5.22 7.67
CA VAL A 131 11.59 -4.28 7.91
C VAL A 131 12.84 -5.06 8.34
N LEU A 132 13.90 -4.96 7.54
CA LEU A 132 15.20 -5.60 7.84
C LEU A 132 16.13 -4.67 8.60
N ASP A 133 16.20 -3.42 8.16
CA ASP A 133 16.97 -2.35 8.78
C ASP A 133 16.42 -0.97 8.41
N LYS A 134 17.20 0.10 8.62
CA LYS A 134 16.78 1.48 8.36
C LYS A 134 16.44 1.78 6.89
N LYS A 135 16.91 0.95 5.93
CA LYS A 135 16.81 1.23 4.49
C LYS A 135 16.35 0.04 3.65
N HIS A 136 16.27 -1.15 4.24
CA HIS A 136 15.94 -2.37 3.52
C HIS A 136 14.65 -3.01 4.03
N LEU A 137 13.86 -3.43 3.08
CA LEU A 137 12.63 -4.19 3.26
C LEU A 137 12.78 -5.54 2.55
N ALA A 138 12.25 -6.61 3.12
CA ALA A 138 12.01 -7.83 2.39
C ALA A 138 10.56 -7.87 1.91
N ILE A 139 10.36 -8.29 0.67
CA ILE A 139 9.05 -8.49 0.06
C ILE A 139 8.89 -9.93 -0.38
N ARG A 140 7.73 -10.53 -0.10
CA ARG A 140 7.37 -11.82 -0.66
C ARG A 140 6.71 -11.64 -2.03
N LEU A 141 7.42 -12.04 -3.07
CA LEU A 141 6.88 -12.08 -4.42
C LEU A 141 6.26 -13.46 -4.69
N VAL A 142 4.94 -13.48 -4.90
CA VAL A 142 4.22 -14.66 -5.37
C VAL A 142 4.05 -14.58 -6.89
N PRO A 143 3.93 -15.71 -7.64
CA PRO A 143 3.88 -15.72 -9.10
C PRO A 143 2.59 -15.11 -9.65
N ARG A 144 2.44 -13.80 -9.48
CA ARG A 144 1.36 -12.93 -9.98
C ARG A 144 1.95 -11.76 -10.77
N HIS A 145 1.22 -10.66 -10.94
CA HIS A 145 1.59 -9.56 -11.83
C HIS A 145 2.91 -8.90 -11.45
N LEU A 146 3.10 -8.52 -10.17
CA LEU A 146 4.36 -7.90 -9.73
C LEU A 146 5.57 -8.82 -9.93
N PHE A 147 5.41 -10.13 -9.69
CA PHE A 147 6.46 -11.12 -9.96
C PHE A 147 6.83 -11.17 -11.44
N LYS A 148 5.84 -11.09 -12.36
CA LYS A 148 6.12 -11.02 -13.80
C LYS A 148 6.91 -9.78 -14.17
N LEU A 149 6.58 -8.62 -13.62
CA LEU A 149 7.33 -7.38 -13.83
C LEU A 149 8.76 -7.49 -13.31
N TRP A 150 8.93 -8.11 -12.14
CA TRP A 150 10.25 -8.39 -11.58
C TRP A 150 11.06 -9.34 -12.49
N GLN A 151 10.46 -10.39 -13.03
CA GLN A 151 11.13 -11.26 -14.01
C GLN A 151 11.56 -10.51 -15.27
N MET A 152 10.68 -9.67 -15.83
CA MET A 152 11.00 -8.83 -16.98
C MET A 152 12.18 -7.89 -16.68
N ALA A 153 12.24 -7.32 -15.47
CA ALA A 153 13.37 -6.49 -15.04
C ALA A 153 14.66 -7.32 -14.92
N LYS A 154 14.57 -8.52 -14.32
CA LYS A 154 15.68 -9.46 -14.19
C LYS A 154 16.25 -9.86 -15.55
N ASP A 155 15.40 -10.20 -16.52
CA ASP A 155 15.80 -10.55 -17.87
C ASP A 155 16.48 -9.38 -18.61
N ALA A 156 16.10 -8.15 -18.27
CA ALA A 156 16.73 -6.92 -18.75
C ALA A 156 18.00 -6.53 -17.96
N GLY A 157 18.42 -7.30 -16.95
CA GLY A 157 19.59 -7.02 -16.11
C GLY A 157 19.44 -5.77 -15.23
N LYS A 158 18.21 -5.41 -14.83
CA LYS A 158 17.90 -4.21 -14.04
C LYS A 158 17.11 -4.58 -12.80
N ASP A 159 17.23 -3.76 -11.76
CA ASP A 159 16.30 -3.81 -10.63
C ASP A 159 14.96 -3.17 -11.01
N LEU A 160 13.87 -3.59 -10.38
CA LEU A 160 12.53 -3.07 -10.66
C LEU A 160 12.23 -1.86 -9.77
N ASP A 161 12.06 -0.69 -10.38
CA ASP A 161 11.64 0.53 -9.69
C ASP A 161 10.21 0.36 -9.14
N VAL A 162 10.01 0.78 -7.88
CA VAL A 162 8.69 0.71 -7.20
C VAL A 162 8.45 1.93 -6.32
N SER A 163 7.18 2.30 -6.20
CA SER A 163 6.69 3.14 -5.10
C SER A 163 5.83 2.30 -4.16
N MET A 164 5.91 2.59 -2.87
CA MET A 164 5.16 1.90 -1.82
C MET A 164 4.37 2.96 -1.05
N SER A 165 3.08 3.06 -1.33
CA SER A 165 2.18 4.08 -0.76
C SER A 165 1.45 3.52 0.46
N ILE A 166 1.44 4.28 1.54
CA ILE A 166 0.77 3.97 2.81
C ILE A 166 -0.21 5.10 3.12
N GLY A 167 -1.38 4.76 3.67
CA GLY A 167 -2.42 5.76 3.95
C GLY A 167 -3.03 6.31 2.66
N VAL A 168 -3.46 5.41 1.79
CA VAL A 168 -4.16 5.73 0.54
C VAL A 168 -5.68 5.69 0.73
N HIS A 169 -6.41 6.31 -0.19
CA HIS A 169 -7.87 6.24 -0.20
C HIS A 169 -8.37 4.78 -0.28
N PRO A 170 -9.46 4.37 0.42
CA PRO A 170 -9.98 3.00 0.40
C PRO A 170 -10.24 2.44 -1.00
N ALA A 171 -10.63 3.27 -1.98
CA ALA A 171 -10.79 2.86 -3.37
C ALA A 171 -9.48 2.34 -3.98
N VAL A 172 -8.35 2.97 -3.67
CA VAL A 172 -7.02 2.54 -4.14
C VAL A 172 -6.63 1.20 -3.51
N MET A 173 -6.87 1.04 -2.20
CA MET A 173 -6.62 -0.22 -1.51
C MET A 173 -7.49 -1.35 -2.07
N LEU A 174 -8.76 -1.08 -2.33
CA LEU A 174 -9.71 -2.04 -2.89
C LEU A 174 -9.32 -2.44 -4.33
N ALA A 175 -8.98 -1.49 -5.18
CA ALA A 175 -8.52 -1.75 -6.55
C ALA A 175 -7.21 -2.55 -6.56
N ALA A 176 -6.22 -2.19 -5.73
CA ALA A 176 -4.94 -2.89 -5.60
C ALA A 176 -5.08 -4.34 -5.07
N SER A 177 -6.20 -4.64 -4.41
CA SER A 177 -6.54 -6.00 -3.93
C SER A 177 -7.42 -6.77 -4.92
N SER A 178 -7.81 -6.17 -6.04
CA SER A 178 -8.75 -6.75 -7.00
C SER A 178 -8.04 -7.67 -7.99
N PRO A 179 -8.66 -8.78 -8.43
CA PRO A 179 -8.07 -9.71 -9.39
C PRO A 179 -8.28 -9.24 -10.84
N VAL A 180 -7.79 -8.05 -11.16
CA VAL A 180 -7.87 -7.52 -12.53
C VAL A 180 -6.98 -8.33 -13.50
N PRO A 181 -7.30 -8.37 -14.81
CA PRO A 181 -6.46 -9.01 -15.79
C PRO A 181 -5.07 -8.37 -15.88
N PHE A 182 -4.05 -9.17 -16.24
CA PHE A 182 -2.71 -8.64 -16.52
C PHE A 182 -2.77 -7.58 -17.63
N LYS A 183 -2.08 -6.47 -17.45
CA LYS A 183 -2.09 -5.23 -18.27
C LYS A 183 -3.24 -4.25 -17.97
N VAL A 184 -4.16 -4.57 -17.08
CA VAL A 184 -5.08 -3.56 -16.53
C VAL A 184 -4.40 -2.92 -15.34
N ASN A 185 -4.28 -1.59 -15.35
CA ASN A 185 -3.71 -0.85 -14.23
C ASN A 185 -4.78 -0.65 -13.14
N GLU A 186 -4.49 -1.09 -11.94
CA GLU A 186 -5.42 -0.97 -10.81
C GLU A 186 -5.67 0.49 -10.39
N PHE A 187 -4.75 1.43 -10.70
CA PHE A 187 -5.02 2.86 -10.53
C PHE A 187 -6.10 3.37 -11.47
N ASP A 188 -6.22 2.81 -12.68
CA ASP A 188 -7.30 3.18 -13.62
C ASP A 188 -8.66 2.73 -13.08
N VAL A 189 -8.71 1.56 -12.43
CA VAL A 189 -9.90 1.06 -11.71
C VAL A 189 -10.20 1.92 -10.49
N ALA A 190 -9.19 2.23 -9.68
CA ALA A 190 -9.34 3.09 -8.51
C ALA A 190 -9.88 4.47 -8.88
N ASN A 191 -9.42 5.02 -10.00
CA ASN A 191 -9.87 6.32 -10.50
C ASN A 191 -11.38 6.33 -10.78
N VAL A 192 -11.91 5.30 -11.43
CA VAL A 192 -13.37 5.17 -11.65
C VAL A 192 -14.12 5.04 -10.32
N LEU A 193 -13.59 4.26 -9.36
CA LEU A 193 -14.18 4.13 -8.03
C LEU A 193 -14.17 5.44 -7.23
N MET A 194 -13.29 6.38 -7.58
CA MET A 194 -13.18 7.72 -7.01
C MET A 194 -13.85 8.80 -7.87
N ASP A 195 -14.81 8.43 -8.72
CA ASP A 195 -15.52 9.35 -9.62
C ASP A 195 -14.55 10.19 -10.49
N ASN A 196 -13.48 9.58 -10.96
CA ASN A 196 -12.39 10.18 -11.76
C ASN A 196 -11.63 11.32 -11.07
N SER A 197 -11.50 11.24 -9.75
CA SER A 197 -10.80 12.26 -8.95
C SER A 197 -9.39 11.83 -8.49
N LEU A 198 -8.94 10.60 -8.78
CA LEU A 198 -7.61 10.15 -8.41
C LEU A 198 -6.53 10.96 -9.14
N ARG A 199 -5.60 11.51 -8.38
CA ARG A 199 -4.42 12.20 -8.88
C ARG A 199 -3.17 11.40 -8.55
N LEU A 200 -2.25 11.31 -9.52
CA LEU A 200 -0.95 10.67 -9.33
C LEU A 200 0.17 11.69 -9.50
N VAL A 201 1.21 11.57 -8.70
CA VAL A 201 2.48 12.29 -8.87
C VAL A 201 3.58 11.33 -9.31
N LYS A 202 4.53 11.83 -10.08
CA LYS A 202 5.74 11.08 -10.40
C LYS A 202 6.67 11.08 -9.17
N CYS A 203 7.28 9.95 -8.89
CA CYS A 203 8.29 9.79 -7.86
C CYS A 203 9.58 10.55 -8.19
N GLU A 204 10.36 10.91 -7.16
CA GLU A 204 11.57 11.73 -7.28
C GLU A 204 12.81 10.89 -7.68
N ARG A 205 12.89 9.64 -7.24
CA ARG A 205 14.10 8.82 -7.33
C ARG A 205 13.95 7.55 -8.15
N VAL A 206 12.72 7.17 -8.48
CA VAL A 206 12.38 5.95 -9.22
C VAL A 206 11.40 6.27 -10.32
N ASP A 207 11.39 5.46 -11.39
CA ASP A 207 10.42 5.63 -12.47
C ASP A 207 9.08 4.96 -12.12
N ALA A 208 8.41 5.57 -11.15
CA ALA A 208 7.14 5.12 -10.59
C ALA A 208 6.18 6.29 -10.35
N TYR A 209 4.92 5.97 -10.12
CA TYR A 209 3.88 6.90 -9.72
C TYR A 209 3.33 6.55 -8.34
N ALA A 210 2.80 7.54 -7.65
CA ALA A 210 2.13 7.38 -6.36
C ALA A 210 0.87 8.26 -6.29
N PRO A 211 -0.17 7.91 -5.49
CA PRO A 211 -1.28 8.80 -5.22
C PRO A 211 -0.80 10.12 -4.61
N ALA A 212 -1.24 11.23 -5.17
CA ALA A 212 -0.82 12.58 -4.76
C ALA A 212 -1.17 12.92 -3.31
N GLU A 213 -2.20 12.28 -2.77
CA GLU A 213 -2.73 12.45 -1.42
C GLU A 213 -2.40 11.27 -0.48
N ALA A 214 -1.42 10.42 -0.81
CA ALA A 214 -0.97 9.39 0.12
C ALA A 214 -0.31 10.03 1.36
N GLU A 215 -0.48 9.41 2.53
CA GLU A 215 0.13 9.90 3.78
C GLU A 215 1.65 9.72 3.78
N LEU A 216 2.14 8.65 3.16
CA LEU A 216 3.56 8.32 3.06
C LEU A 216 3.84 7.54 1.79
N VAL A 217 4.90 7.89 1.10
CA VAL A 217 5.44 7.11 -0.03
C VAL A 217 6.90 6.78 0.23
N LEU A 218 7.23 5.51 0.12
CA LEU A 218 8.60 5.01 0.09
C LEU A 218 8.96 4.71 -1.37
N GLU A 219 10.05 5.28 -1.83
CA GLU A 219 10.60 5.01 -3.17
C GLU A 219 11.76 4.03 -3.07
N GLY A 220 11.74 2.99 -3.88
CA GLY A 220 12.75 1.95 -3.80
C GLY A 220 12.86 1.11 -5.05
N ARG A 221 13.68 0.06 -4.95
CA ARG A 221 13.88 -0.92 -6.01
C ARG A 221 13.78 -2.33 -5.46
N ILE A 222 13.10 -3.20 -6.17
CA ILE A 222 13.16 -4.63 -5.89
C ILE A 222 14.38 -5.18 -6.61
N SER A 223 15.35 -5.66 -5.82
CA SER A 223 16.59 -6.21 -6.38
C SER A 223 16.32 -7.49 -7.16
N THR A 224 16.98 -7.63 -8.31
CA THR A 224 16.97 -8.86 -9.12
C THR A 224 18.17 -9.76 -8.85
N THR A 225 19.12 -9.28 -8.04
CA THR A 225 20.38 -9.99 -7.73
C THR A 225 20.52 -10.38 -6.26
N LYS A 226 19.69 -9.81 -5.37
CA LYS A 226 19.74 -10.10 -3.93
C LYS A 226 18.44 -10.73 -3.47
N GLU A 227 18.53 -11.91 -2.92
CA GLU A 227 17.42 -12.61 -2.31
C GLU A 227 17.69 -12.77 -0.80
N VAL A 228 16.63 -12.64 0.01
CA VAL A 228 16.67 -12.80 1.47
C VAL A 228 15.49 -13.66 1.90
N VAL A 229 15.63 -14.29 3.06
CA VAL A 229 14.51 -15.01 3.67
C VAL A 229 13.53 -13.98 4.26
N GLU A 230 12.28 -14.03 3.85
CA GLU A 230 11.17 -13.26 4.39
C GLU A 230 10.29 -14.15 5.27
N GLY A 231 9.94 -13.67 6.45
CA GLY A 231 9.11 -14.42 7.39
C GLY A 231 9.92 -15.13 8.48
N PRO A 232 9.21 -15.83 9.39
CA PRO A 232 7.77 -16.07 9.38
C PRO A 232 6.93 -14.81 9.66
N PHE A 233 5.71 -14.79 9.11
CA PHE A 233 4.66 -13.83 9.42
C PHE A 233 3.35 -14.61 9.60
N VAL A 234 2.65 -14.34 10.69
CA VAL A 234 1.40 -15.05 11.00
C VAL A 234 0.29 -14.45 10.14
N ASP A 235 -0.03 -15.13 9.04
CA ASP A 235 -1.25 -14.86 8.28
C ASP A 235 -2.43 -15.50 9.05
N ILE A 236 -3.43 -14.70 9.41
CA ILE A 236 -4.67 -15.14 10.06
C ILE A 236 -5.73 -15.35 9.00
#